data_d98c5529270adf335bd46ff7b04c7467
#
_entry.id   d98c5529270adf335bd46ff7b04c7467
#
_cell.length_a   1.000
_cell.length_b   1.000
_cell.length_c   1.000
_cell.angle_alpha   90.00
_cell.angle_beta   90.00
_cell.angle_gamma   90.00
#
_symmetry.space_group_name_H-M   'P 1'
#
loop_
_entity.id
_entity.type
_entity.pdbx_description
1 polymer ?
#
loop_
_entity_poly.entity_id
_entity_poly.type
_entity_poly.pdbx_seq_one_letter_code
_entity_poly.pdbx_strand_id
1 'polypeptide(L)'
;MEARGLTPADVTKAVAGQNVIIPSGNTKIGGKDYLVSLNNASSTVDEMNNFPIFSPKANQVVYLSDVGYIHDGNAIQTNMVRQNGAPGSLMTVYKSGRVSSLKVVDGTKKLLPVISKIIPESVKMQVLFDQSVFVKASIRDVIFSGTLAALLTALMVLIFLGSVRSTFIIAISIPLSVLFAVICSSICGQTINMMSLSGLGLAIGMLVDNATVVIENILRNKESMKSASIKEVIYKSTAEVATPTFVSTLSICTVFAPIFLMEGATKYLFIPLAMSVIFSMLGSYMLSNTLVPVLVDKLLKKKEVLDSKSLLFKVNNFVNVNFEKLRKVYKKYLVRSIMAR
;
A
#
# COMPACT_ATOMS: atom_id res chain seq x y z
N MET A 1 -10.03 -38.36 -44.23
CA MET A 1 -8.59 -38.29 -43.86
C MET A 1 -7.93 -39.66 -43.96
N GLU A 2 -8.35 -40.68 -43.24
CA GLU A 2 -7.72 -42.01 -43.19
C GLU A 2 -7.60 -42.67 -44.61
N ALA A 3 -8.69 -42.63 -45.43
CA ALA A 3 -8.67 -43.13 -46.80
C ALA A 3 -7.66 -42.43 -47.74
N ARG A 4 -7.22 -41.22 -47.38
CA ARG A 4 -6.19 -40.45 -48.10
C ARG A 4 -4.83 -40.49 -47.43
N GLY A 5 -4.64 -41.35 -46.38
CA GLY A 5 -3.40 -41.52 -45.63
C GLY A 5 -2.95 -40.29 -44.84
N LEU A 6 -3.90 -39.41 -44.48
CA LEU A 6 -3.65 -38.16 -43.72
C LEU A 6 -4.12 -38.29 -42.28
N THR A 7 -3.32 -37.72 -41.38
CA THR A 7 -3.69 -37.53 -39.94
C THR A 7 -4.12 -36.08 -39.68
N PRO A 8 -4.89 -35.79 -38.60
CA PRO A 8 -5.21 -34.41 -38.23
C PRO A 8 -3.96 -33.55 -38.01
N ALA A 9 -2.87 -34.16 -37.56
CA ALA A 9 -1.59 -33.47 -37.33
C ALA A 9 -0.97 -33.00 -38.65
N ASP A 10 -1.07 -33.80 -39.73
CA ASP A 10 -0.55 -33.43 -41.03
C ASP A 10 -1.31 -32.23 -41.60
N VAL A 11 -2.64 -32.21 -41.43
CA VAL A 11 -3.48 -31.08 -41.83
C VAL A 11 -3.11 -29.82 -41.05
N THR A 12 -3.02 -29.90 -39.74
CA THR A 12 -2.66 -28.76 -38.89
C THR A 12 -1.27 -28.20 -39.24
N LYS A 13 -0.30 -29.10 -39.48
CA LYS A 13 1.06 -28.73 -39.90
C LYS A 13 1.09 -28.05 -41.26
N ALA A 14 0.34 -28.56 -42.23
CA ALA A 14 0.25 -27.99 -43.53
C ALA A 14 -0.37 -26.58 -43.53
N VAL A 15 -1.47 -26.40 -42.77
CA VAL A 15 -2.12 -25.08 -42.64
C VAL A 15 -1.20 -24.09 -41.93
N ALA A 16 -0.54 -24.51 -40.85
CA ALA A 16 0.41 -23.65 -40.11
C ALA A 16 1.62 -23.26 -40.97
N GLY A 17 2.12 -24.17 -41.83
CA GLY A 17 3.26 -23.89 -42.71
C GLY A 17 2.95 -23.00 -43.90
N GLN A 18 1.68 -22.92 -44.32
CA GLN A 18 1.25 -22.10 -45.45
C GLN A 18 0.68 -20.75 -45.05
N ASN A 19 0.26 -20.59 -43.82
CA ASN A 19 -0.30 -19.33 -43.28
C ASN A 19 0.77 -18.59 -42.43
N VAL A 20 1.85 -18.16 -43.09
CA VAL A 20 3.01 -17.53 -42.40
C VAL A 20 3.47 -16.29 -43.16
N ILE A 21 3.82 -15.25 -42.40
CA ILE A 21 4.53 -14.07 -42.87
C ILE A 21 5.99 -14.19 -42.45
N ILE A 22 6.89 -14.27 -43.45
CA ILE A 22 8.33 -14.43 -43.18
C ILE A 22 9.02 -13.09 -43.46
N PRO A 23 9.59 -12.41 -42.47
CA PRO A 23 10.41 -11.25 -42.71
C PRO A 23 11.69 -11.66 -43.45
N SER A 24 11.87 -11.10 -44.68
CA SER A 24 12.96 -11.48 -45.58
C SER A 24 14.13 -10.50 -45.58
N GLY A 25 14.07 -9.44 -44.76
CA GLY A 25 15.12 -8.43 -44.61
C GLY A 25 14.68 -7.04 -45.02
N ASN A 26 15.64 -6.12 -45.17
CA ASN A 26 15.40 -4.72 -45.51
C ASN A 26 16.10 -4.39 -46.83
N THR A 27 15.48 -3.55 -47.67
CA THR A 27 16.10 -2.98 -48.86
C THR A 27 16.00 -1.45 -48.81
N LYS A 28 17.06 -0.80 -49.35
CA LYS A 28 17.13 0.66 -49.42
C LYS A 28 16.78 1.14 -50.80
N ILE A 29 15.72 1.91 -50.93
CA ILE A 29 15.28 2.50 -52.19
C ILE A 29 15.08 4.00 -52.01
N GLY A 30 15.82 4.83 -52.75
CA GLY A 30 15.67 6.29 -52.70
C GLY A 30 15.92 6.90 -51.30
N GLY A 31 16.85 6.33 -50.50
CA GLY A 31 17.20 6.83 -49.16
C GLY A 31 16.22 6.41 -48.04
N LYS A 32 15.21 5.58 -48.33
CA LYS A 32 14.28 4.99 -47.37
C LYS A 32 14.55 3.50 -47.22
N ASP A 33 14.48 3.00 -45.98
CA ASP A 33 14.52 1.56 -45.67
C ASP A 33 13.12 0.96 -45.79
N TYR A 34 13.00 -0.07 -46.61
CA TYR A 34 11.76 -0.84 -46.77
C TYR A 34 11.96 -2.24 -46.21
N LEU A 35 11.04 -2.63 -45.33
CA LEU A 35 11.00 -4.00 -44.81
C LEU A 35 10.40 -4.89 -45.92
N VAL A 36 11.16 -5.89 -46.34
CA VAL A 36 10.70 -6.92 -47.31
C VAL A 36 10.23 -8.11 -46.49
N SER A 37 8.99 -8.53 -46.72
CA SER A 37 8.43 -9.74 -46.15
C SER A 37 7.77 -10.58 -47.22
N LEU A 38 7.98 -11.89 -47.12
CA LEU A 38 7.19 -12.85 -47.88
C LEU A 38 5.89 -13.10 -47.14
N ASN A 39 4.79 -12.64 -47.69
CA ASN A 39 3.46 -12.87 -47.13
C ASN A 39 2.79 -14.03 -47.87
N ASN A 40 2.75 -15.19 -47.20
CA ASN A 40 2.04 -16.38 -47.69
C ASN A 40 0.73 -16.62 -46.91
N ALA A 41 0.31 -15.66 -46.09
CA ALA A 41 -0.95 -15.73 -45.36
C ALA A 41 -2.10 -15.47 -46.34
N SER A 42 -3.06 -16.39 -46.35
CA SER A 42 -4.27 -16.21 -47.15
C SER A 42 -5.14 -15.09 -46.63
N SER A 43 -5.72 -14.31 -47.55
CA SER A 43 -6.61 -13.21 -47.25
C SER A 43 -8.07 -13.63 -47.10
N THR A 44 -8.44 -14.78 -47.66
CA THR A 44 -9.82 -15.27 -47.69
C THR A 44 -9.93 -16.71 -47.19
N VAL A 45 -11.11 -17.08 -46.69
CA VAL A 45 -11.41 -18.44 -46.23
C VAL A 45 -11.39 -19.44 -47.42
N ASP A 46 -11.81 -18.99 -48.61
CA ASP A 46 -11.83 -19.82 -49.81
C ASP A 46 -10.41 -20.19 -50.26
N GLU A 47 -9.45 -19.27 -50.19
CA GLU A 47 -8.03 -19.58 -50.46
C GLU A 47 -7.50 -20.60 -49.48
N MET A 48 -7.84 -20.50 -48.20
CA MET A 48 -7.43 -21.47 -47.18
C MET A 48 -8.02 -22.86 -47.41
N ASN A 49 -9.24 -22.96 -47.91
CA ASN A 49 -9.86 -24.24 -48.24
C ASN A 49 -9.16 -24.96 -49.43
N ASN A 50 -8.45 -24.20 -50.27
CA ASN A 50 -7.67 -24.73 -51.37
C ASN A 50 -6.19 -25.01 -51.04
N PHE A 51 -5.81 -25.02 -49.77
CA PHE A 51 -4.45 -25.33 -49.36
C PHE A 51 -4.07 -26.77 -49.73
N PRO A 52 -2.94 -26.99 -50.47
CA PRO A 52 -2.44 -28.31 -50.77
C PRO A 52 -1.79 -28.96 -49.55
N ILE A 53 -2.16 -30.19 -49.28
CA ILE A 53 -1.62 -31.02 -48.21
C ILE A 53 -0.96 -32.23 -48.87
N PHE A 54 0.33 -32.40 -48.61
CA PHE A 54 1.06 -33.58 -49.11
C PHE A 54 0.79 -34.80 -48.23
N SER A 55 0.28 -35.87 -48.80
CA SER A 55 0.09 -37.13 -48.09
C SER A 55 1.32 -38.06 -48.26
N PRO A 56 2.13 -38.28 -47.21
CA PRO A 56 3.32 -39.09 -47.32
C PRO A 56 3.05 -40.57 -47.63
N LYS A 57 1.90 -41.07 -47.15
CA LYS A 57 1.51 -42.48 -47.35
C LYS A 57 0.97 -42.77 -48.77
N ALA A 58 0.23 -41.82 -49.31
CA ALA A 58 -0.36 -41.97 -50.66
C ALA A 58 0.50 -41.33 -51.74
N ASN A 59 1.58 -40.65 -51.39
CA ASN A 59 2.49 -39.93 -52.29
C ASN A 59 1.74 -39.01 -53.29
N GLN A 60 0.70 -38.32 -52.81
CA GLN A 60 -0.13 -37.44 -53.64
C GLN A 60 -0.47 -36.17 -52.88
N VAL A 61 -0.81 -35.10 -53.64
CA VAL A 61 -1.32 -33.87 -53.08
C VAL A 61 -2.84 -33.98 -52.93
N VAL A 62 -3.35 -33.62 -51.77
CA VAL A 62 -4.78 -33.58 -51.43
C VAL A 62 -5.09 -32.16 -50.97
N TYR A 63 -6.17 -31.58 -51.46
CA TYR A 63 -6.59 -30.25 -51.04
C TYR A 63 -7.34 -30.31 -49.70
N LEU A 64 -7.25 -29.23 -48.93
CA LEU A 64 -7.94 -29.17 -47.63
C LEU A 64 -9.45 -29.37 -47.77
N SER A 65 -10.06 -28.83 -48.84
CA SER A 65 -11.46 -29.04 -49.19
C SER A 65 -11.88 -30.48 -49.38
N ASP A 66 -10.92 -31.40 -49.71
CA ASP A 66 -11.20 -32.84 -49.86
C ASP A 66 -11.29 -33.60 -48.55
N VAL A 67 -10.75 -33.05 -47.45
CA VAL A 67 -10.66 -33.72 -46.14
C VAL A 67 -11.35 -32.96 -44.99
N GLY A 68 -11.69 -31.69 -45.25
CA GLY A 68 -12.35 -30.83 -44.26
C GLY A 68 -12.76 -29.50 -44.90
N TYR A 69 -13.17 -28.55 -44.09
CA TYR A 69 -13.45 -27.19 -44.51
C TYR A 69 -13.07 -26.20 -43.44
N ILE A 70 -12.63 -25.02 -43.84
CA ILE A 70 -12.39 -23.87 -42.97
C ILE A 70 -13.61 -22.96 -43.11
N HIS A 71 -14.06 -22.45 -41.99
CA HIS A 71 -15.09 -21.42 -41.94
C HIS A 71 -14.70 -20.36 -40.91
N ASP A 72 -15.16 -19.15 -41.15
CA ASP A 72 -15.05 -18.09 -40.13
C ASP A 72 -15.97 -18.41 -38.96
N GLY A 73 -15.41 -18.44 -37.78
CA GLY A 73 -16.15 -18.85 -36.58
C GLY A 73 -15.49 -18.41 -35.28
N ASN A 74 -16.17 -18.66 -34.22
CA ASN A 74 -15.67 -18.35 -32.88
C ASN A 74 -14.94 -19.55 -32.28
N ALA A 75 -13.98 -19.29 -31.42
CA ALA A 75 -13.36 -20.34 -30.61
C ALA A 75 -14.41 -21.09 -29.76
N ILE A 76 -14.14 -22.39 -29.52
CA ILE A 76 -15.03 -23.22 -28.71
C ILE A 76 -15.25 -22.56 -27.36
N GLN A 77 -16.50 -22.32 -27.00
CA GLN A 77 -16.88 -21.74 -25.74
C GLN A 77 -16.57 -22.73 -24.60
N THR A 78 -15.56 -22.44 -23.80
CA THR A 78 -15.12 -23.28 -22.66
C THR A 78 -15.70 -22.77 -21.33
N ASN A 79 -16.23 -21.57 -21.30
CA ASN A 79 -16.80 -20.96 -20.10
C ASN A 79 -18.12 -20.24 -20.44
N MET A 80 -18.97 -20.09 -19.43
CA MET A 80 -20.24 -19.36 -19.55
C MET A 80 -20.36 -18.39 -18.38
N VAL A 81 -20.65 -17.13 -18.69
CA VAL A 81 -20.92 -16.09 -17.70
C VAL A 81 -22.41 -15.72 -17.79
N ARG A 82 -23.06 -15.65 -16.64
CA ARG A 82 -24.43 -15.15 -16.54
C ARG A 82 -24.49 -14.08 -15.47
N GLN A 83 -25.17 -12.98 -15.76
CA GLN A 83 -25.45 -11.92 -14.82
C GLN A 83 -26.98 -11.81 -14.66
N ASN A 84 -27.46 -12.00 -13.42
CA ASN A 84 -28.92 -12.03 -13.13
C ASN A 84 -29.70 -13.00 -14.03
N GLY A 85 -29.11 -14.14 -14.38
CA GLY A 85 -29.73 -15.15 -15.25
C GLY A 85 -29.54 -14.91 -16.75
N ALA A 86 -29.19 -13.72 -17.20
CA ALA A 86 -28.95 -13.40 -18.59
C ALA A 86 -27.51 -13.75 -19.02
N PRO A 87 -27.28 -14.21 -20.26
CA PRO A 87 -25.94 -14.40 -20.81
C PRO A 87 -25.14 -13.10 -20.82
N GLY A 88 -23.85 -13.18 -20.51
CA GLY A 88 -22.97 -12.04 -20.49
C GLY A 88 -21.51 -12.42 -20.74
N SER A 89 -20.67 -11.42 -20.86
CA SER A 89 -19.20 -11.57 -20.90
C SER A 89 -18.57 -10.84 -19.73
N LEU A 90 -17.58 -11.45 -19.10
CA LEU A 90 -16.83 -10.86 -18.00
C LEU A 90 -15.43 -10.49 -18.49
N MET A 91 -15.09 -9.20 -18.36
CA MET A 91 -13.72 -8.73 -18.59
C MET A 91 -13.09 -8.39 -17.24
N THR A 92 -11.99 -9.06 -16.93
CA THR A 92 -11.22 -8.80 -15.72
C THR A 92 -9.96 -8.01 -16.07
N VAL A 93 -9.80 -6.85 -15.46
CA VAL A 93 -8.61 -6.01 -15.63
C VAL A 93 -7.65 -6.27 -14.49
N TYR A 94 -6.48 -6.80 -14.80
CA TYR A 94 -5.40 -7.06 -13.84
C TYR A 94 -4.36 -5.95 -13.87
N LYS A 95 -3.86 -5.58 -12.70
CA LYS A 95 -2.70 -4.69 -12.65
C LYS A 95 -1.43 -5.44 -13.00
N SER A 96 -0.56 -4.84 -13.80
CA SER A 96 0.77 -5.36 -14.10
C SER A 96 1.81 -4.74 -13.16
N GLY A 97 2.64 -5.58 -12.57
CA GLY A 97 3.78 -5.16 -11.73
C GLY A 97 3.38 -4.28 -10.52
N ARG A 98 4.17 -3.24 -10.26
CA ARG A 98 4.06 -2.36 -9.08
C ARG A 98 3.14 -1.15 -9.29
N VAL A 99 2.25 -1.18 -10.26
CA VAL A 99 1.32 -0.07 -10.50
C VAL A 99 0.26 0.01 -9.41
N SER A 100 -0.11 1.22 -9.00
CA SER A 100 -1.18 1.44 -8.02
C SER A 100 -2.53 0.97 -8.55
N SER A 101 -3.27 0.19 -7.75
CA SER A 101 -4.63 -0.26 -8.09
C SER A 101 -5.58 0.91 -8.34
N LEU A 102 -5.45 2.02 -7.60
CA LEU A 102 -6.25 3.23 -7.82
C LEU A 102 -6.02 3.81 -9.22
N LYS A 103 -4.75 3.91 -9.65
CA LYS A 103 -4.40 4.45 -10.98
C LYS A 103 -4.97 3.59 -12.10
N VAL A 104 -4.92 2.26 -11.96
CA VAL A 104 -5.49 1.33 -12.95
C VAL A 104 -7.01 1.46 -13.03
N VAL A 105 -7.70 1.47 -11.88
CA VAL A 105 -9.15 1.60 -11.84
C VAL A 105 -9.61 2.96 -12.38
N ASP A 106 -8.96 4.06 -11.97
CA ASP A 106 -9.30 5.40 -12.47
C ASP A 106 -9.05 5.51 -13.99
N GLY A 107 -7.97 4.90 -14.50
CA GLY A 107 -7.70 4.80 -15.94
C GLY A 107 -8.80 4.02 -16.67
N THR A 108 -9.17 2.84 -16.16
CA THR A 108 -10.23 2.01 -16.73
C THR A 108 -11.57 2.75 -16.74
N LYS A 109 -11.94 3.39 -15.63
CA LYS A 109 -13.18 4.19 -15.56
C LYS A 109 -13.25 5.33 -16.55
N LYS A 110 -12.11 5.97 -16.86
CA LYS A 110 -12.04 7.01 -17.89
C LYS A 110 -12.26 6.46 -19.31
N LEU A 111 -11.91 5.20 -19.56
CA LEU A 111 -12.11 4.55 -20.85
C LEU A 111 -13.55 4.04 -21.05
N LEU A 112 -14.28 3.73 -19.98
CA LEU A 112 -15.65 3.19 -20.08
C LEU A 112 -16.57 4.05 -20.96
N PRO A 113 -16.64 5.41 -20.83
CA PRO A 113 -17.50 6.23 -21.69
C PRO A 113 -17.04 6.24 -23.17
N VAL A 114 -15.76 5.99 -23.43
CA VAL A 114 -15.24 5.90 -24.81
C VAL A 114 -15.67 4.57 -25.42
N ILE A 115 -15.50 3.49 -24.66
CA ILE A 115 -15.87 2.13 -25.08
C ILE A 115 -17.39 2.04 -25.30
N SER A 116 -18.19 2.63 -24.41
CA SER A 116 -19.67 2.61 -24.53
C SER A 116 -20.21 3.27 -25.82
N LYS A 117 -19.42 4.16 -26.46
CA LYS A 117 -19.78 4.75 -27.75
C LYS A 117 -19.50 3.84 -28.94
N ILE A 118 -18.63 2.85 -28.77
CA ILE A 118 -18.18 1.93 -29.82
C ILE A 118 -19.03 0.64 -29.80
N ILE A 119 -19.51 0.26 -28.61
CA ILE A 119 -20.32 -0.94 -28.41
C ILE A 119 -21.75 -0.70 -28.90
N PRO A 120 -22.42 -1.71 -29.53
CA PRO A 120 -23.82 -1.62 -29.89
C PRO A 120 -24.72 -1.32 -28.66
N GLU A 121 -25.80 -0.55 -28.88
CA GLU A 121 -26.72 -0.15 -27.79
C GLU A 121 -27.40 -1.33 -27.07
N SER A 122 -27.43 -2.50 -27.72
CA SER A 122 -27.95 -3.74 -27.12
C SER A 122 -27.06 -4.29 -26.00
N VAL A 123 -25.79 -3.88 -25.92
CA VAL A 123 -24.82 -4.35 -24.93
C VAL A 123 -24.73 -3.35 -23.79
N LYS A 124 -25.14 -3.77 -22.58
CA LYS A 124 -25.04 -2.96 -21.37
C LYS A 124 -23.76 -3.32 -20.62
N MET A 125 -22.91 -2.32 -20.37
CA MET A 125 -21.66 -2.48 -19.63
C MET A 125 -21.84 -2.04 -18.16
N GLN A 126 -21.45 -2.89 -17.23
CA GLN A 126 -21.55 -2.64 -15.78
C GLN A 126 -20.24 -2.98 -15.08
N VAL A 127 -19.79 -2.11 -14.17
CA VAL A 127 -18.65 -2.39 -13.29
C VAL A 127 -19.14 -3.25 -12.12
N LEU A 128 -18.61 -4.48 -11.98
CA LEU A 128 -19.03 -5.42 -10.93
C LEU A 128 -18.17 -5.32 -9.68
N PHE A 129 -16.85 -5.37 -9.84
CA PHE A 129 -15.92 -5.37 -8.72
C PHE A 129 -14.92 -4.21 -8.85
N ASP A 130 -15.07 -3.21 -8.00
CA ASP A 130 -14.18 -2.08 -7.92
C ASP A 130 -13.37 -2.12 -6.61
N GLN A 131 -12.13 -2.60 -6.70
CA GLN A 131 -11.24 -2.64 -5.55
C GLN A 131 -10.84 -1.25 -5.04
N SER A 132 -10.99 -0.19 -5.86
CA SER A 132 -10.64 1.17 -5.42
C SER A 132 -11.52 1.67 -4.29
N VAL A 133 -12.75 1.18 -4.17
CA VAL A 133 -13.68 1.53 -3.10
C VAL A 133 -13.10 1.15 -1.74
N PHE A 134 -12.57 -0.07 -1.63
CA PHE A 134 -11.95 -0.55 -0.40
C PHE A 134 -10.67 0.23 -0.06
N VAL A 135 -9.83 0.50 -1.05
CA VAL A 135 -8.58 1.25 -0.84
C VAL A 135 -8.89 2.70 -0.43
N LYS A 136 -9.86 3.36 -1.08
CA LYS A 136 -10.29 4.72 -0.73
C LYS A 136 -10.92 4.76 0.68
N ALA A 137 -11.73 3.77 1.04
CA ALA A 137 -12.28 3.63 2.39
C ALA A 137 -11.15 3.49 3.42
N SER A 138 -10.18 2.59 3.18
CA SER A 138 -9.04 2.39 4.09
C SER A 138 -8.18 3.64 4.25
N ILE A 139 -7.94 4.40 3.17
CA ILE A 139 -7.22 5.68 3.26
C ILE A 139 -7.99 6.65 4.16
N ARG A 140 -9.30 6.78 3.94
CA ARG A 140 -10.16 7.65 4.75
C ARG A 140 -10.15 7.23 6.22
N ASP A 141 -10.23 5.93 6.49
CA ASP A 141 -10.23 5.38 7.85
C ASP A 141 -8.88 5.62 8.56
N VAL A 142 -7.75 5.51 7.85
CA VAL A 142 -6.43 5.86 8.40
C VAL A 142 -6.33 7.35 8.70
N ILE A 143 -6.81 8.21 7.80
CA ILE A 143 -6.82 9.66 8.03
C ILE A 143 -7.73 10.00 9.23
N PHE A 144 -8.91 9.43 9.29
CA PHE A 144 -9.86 9.64 10.37
C PHE A 144 -9.31 9.16 11.71
N SER A 145 -8.81 7.92 11.76
CA SER A 145 -8.21 7.31 12.97
C SER A 145 -6.97 8.08 13.40
N GLY A 146 -6.14 8.50 12.45
CA GLY A 146 -4.94 9.31 12.71
C GLY A 146 -5.29 10.68 13.29
N THR A 147 -6.29 11.33 12.73
CA THR A 147 -6.78 12.62 13.23
C THR A 147 -7.40 12.48 14.62
N LEU A 148 -8.23 11.46 14.82
CA LEU A 148 -8.87 11.18 16.11
C LEU A 148 -7.81 10.85 17.17
N ALA A 149 -6.84 10.00 16.87
CA ALA A 149 -5.74 9.67 17.78
C ALA A 149 -4.92 10.91 18.14
N ALA A 150 -4.58 11.74 17.15
CA ALA A 150 -3.86 13.00 17.38
C ALA A 150 -4.66 13.96 18.27
N LEU A 151 -5.97 14.10 18.07
CA LEU A 151 -6.84 14.93 18.89
C LEU A 151 -6.96 14.42 20.32
N LEU A 152 -7.20 13.10 20.50
CA LEU A 152 -7.30 12.49 21.83
C LEU A 152 -5.98 12.61 22.60
N THR A 153 -4.87 12.36 21.92
CA THR A 153 -3.54 12.53 22.52
C THR A 153 -3.27 13.98 22.85
N ALA A 154 -3.57 14.91 21.95
CA ALA A 154 -3.42 16.33 22.21
C ALA A 154 -4.25 16.76 23.43
N LEU A 155 -5.48 16.24 23.53
CA LEU A 155 -6.33 16.49 24.69
C LEU A 155 -5.73 15.96 25.99
N MET A 156 -5.25 14.69 25.98
CA MET A 156 -4.64 14.07 27.15
C MET A 156 -3.36 14.80 27.58
N VAL A 157 -2.47 15.08 26.62
CA VAL A 157 -1.23 15.82 26.88
C VAL A 157 -1.55 17.22 27.42
N LEU A 158 -2.55 17.90 26.85
CA LEU A 158 -2.98 19.22 27.32
C LEU A 158 -3.52 19.19 28.76
N ILE A 159 -4.27 18.13 29.11
CA ILE A 159 -4.81 17.95 30.45
C ILE A 159 -3.70 17.68 31.46
N PHE A 160 -2.74 16.80 31.13
CA PHE A 160 -1.68 16.40 32.08
C PHE A 160 -0.52 17.40 32.15
N LEU A 161 -0.03 17.89 30.99
CA LEU A 161 1.10 18.81 30.95
C LEU A 161 0.70 20.30 31.05
N GLY A 162 -0.55 20.62 30.75
CA GLY A 162 -1.06 22.00 30.80
C GLY A 162 -0.38 22.96 29.81
N SER A 163 0.28 22.47 28.76
CA SER A 163 1.04 23.27 27.81
C SER A 163 0.58 23.01 26.37
N VAL A 164 -0.02 24.05 25.77
CA VAL A 164 -0.47 24.00 24.36
C VAL A 164 0.71 23.78 23.40
N ARG A 165 1.88 24.34 23.73
CA ARG A 165 3.08 24.21 22.87
C ARG A 165 3.61 22.80 22.87
N SER A 166 3.69 22.15 24.03
CA SER A 166 4.09 20.74 24.14
C SER A 166 3.13 19.83 23.38
N THR A 167 1.84 20.08 23.50
CA THR A 167 0.77 19.40 22.77
C THR A 167 0.95 19.51 21.26
N PHE A 168 1.24 20.72 20.76
CA PHE A 168 1.46 20.97 19.35
C PHE A 168 2.69 20.23 18.80
N ILE A 169 3.79 20.15 19.57
CA ILE A 169 5.00 19.42 19.17
C ILE A 169 4.68 17.93 18.99
N ILE A 170 3.94 17.33 19.93
CA ILE A 170 3.54 15.91 19.85
C ILE A 170 2.60 15.70 18.65
N ALA A 171 1.60 16.57 18.46
CA ALA A 171 0.63 16.47 17.39
C ALA A 171 1.29 16.52 15.98
N ILE A 172 2.37 17.27 15.83
CA ILE A 172 3.15 17.32 14.56
C ILE A 172 4.00 16.07 14.37
N SER A 173 4.52 15.47 15.43
CA SER A 173 5.40 14.30 15.31
C SER A 173 4.69 13.08 14.71
N ILE A 174 3.39 12.93 14.95
CA ILE A 174 2.59 11.79 14.45
C ILE A 174 2.54 11.76 12.91
N PRO A 175 2.03 12.80 12.21
CA PRO A 175 1.97 12.77 10.76
C PRO A 175 3.33 12.70 10.09
N LEU A 176 4.38 13.28 10.70
CA LEU A 176 5.74 13.17 10.18
C LEU A 176 6.30 11.76 10.30
N SER A 177 6.01 11.02 11.38
CA SER A 177 6.40 9.63 11.53
C SER A 177 5.68 8.73 10.52
N VAL A 178 4.40 8.98 10.26
CA VAL A 178 3.62 8.28 9.22
C VAL A 178 4.20 8.56 7.82
N LEU A 179 4.52 9.83 7.54
CA LEU A 179 5.12 10.22 6.26
C LEU A 179 6.49 9.55 6.06
N PHE A 180 7.33 9.52 7.10
CA PHE A 180 8.61 8.81 7.10
C PHE A 180 8.41 7.32 6.76
N ALA A 181 7.43 6.65 7.38
CA ALA A 181 7.13 5.26 7.11
C ALA A 181 6.68 5.02 5.66
N VAL A 182 5.85 5.90 5.10
CA VAL A 182 5.42 5.82 3.70
C VAL A 182 6.60 5.97 2.74
N ILE A 183 7.51 6.92 3.01
CA ILE A 183 8.71 7.13 2.20
C ILE A 183 9.61 5.89 2.25
N CYS A 184 9.94 5.38 3.44
CA CYS A 184 10.77 4.19 3.60
C CYS A 184 10.13 2.95 2.96
N SER A 185 8.83 2.74 3.12
CA SER A 185 8.10 1.66 2.46
C SER A 185 8.18 1.76 0.93
N SER A 186 8.06 2.98 0.38
CA SER A 186 8.17 3.25 -1.05
C SER A 186 9.57 2.94 -1.58
N ILE A 187 10.63 3.31 -0.85
CA ILE A 187 12.03 3.00 -1.20
C ILE A 187 12.24 1.47 -1.21
N CYS A 188 11.65 0.74 -0.28
CA CYS A 188 11.67 -0.72 -0.26
C CYS A 188 10.76 -1.37 -1.32
N GLY A 189 10.15 -0.58 -2.20
CA GLY A 189 9.32 -1.06 -3.30
C GLY A 189 7.94 -1.53 -2.88
N GLN A 190 7.49 -1.20 -1.67
CA GLN A 190 6.13 -1.46 -1.24
C GLN A 190 5.16 -0.41 -1.80
N THR A 191 3.97 -0.85 -2.18
CA THR A 191 2.89 0.04 -2.62
C THR A 191 1.89 0.26 -1.49
N ILE A 192 1.22 1.41 -1.52
CA ILE A 192 0.09 1.66 -0.63
C ILE A 192 -1.04 0.69 -0.99
N ASN A 193 -1.37 -0.18 -0.05
CA ASN A 193 -2.43 -1.18 -0.16
C ASN A 193 -3.16 -1.29 1.18
N MET A 194 -4.22 -2.10 1.26
CA MET A 194 -5.02 -2.25 2.48
C MET A 194 -4.18 -2.70 3.69
N MET A 195 -3.21 -3.60 3.47
CA MET A 195 -2.39 -4.14 4.57
C MET A 195 -1.39 -3.10 5.07
N SER A 196 -0.73 -2.34 4.17
CA SER A 196 0.16 -1.24 4.59
C SER A 196 -0.60 -0.12 5.30
N LEU A 197 -1.83 0.21 4.85
CA LEU A 197 -2.70 1.19 5.50
C LEU A 197 -3.16 0.71 6.88
N SER A 198 -3.51 -0.57 7.02
CA SER A 198 -3.85 -1.16 8.32
C SER A 198 -2.66 -1.13 9.28
N GLY A 199 -1.44 -1.40 8.78
CA GLY A 199 -0.21 -1.26 9.57
C GLY A 199 0.03 0.17 10.03
N LEU A 200 -0.17 1.17 9.16
CA LEU A 200 -0.08 2.58 9.54
C LEU A 200 -1.14 2.95 10.60
N GLY A 201 -2.38 2.48 10.44
CA GLY A 201 -3.45 2.69 11.42
C GLY A 201 -3.10 2.12 12.80
N LEU A 202 -2.55 0.91 12.85
CA LEU A 202 -2.06 0.30 14.07
C LEU A 202 -0.89 1.10 14.69
N ALA A 203 0.06 1.53 13.85
CA ALA A 203 1.23 2.29 14.30
C ALA A 203 0.84 3.63 14.93
N ILE A 204 -0.16 4.33 14.40
CA ILE A 204 -0.59 5.65 14.90
C ILE A 204 -0.89 5.61 16.40
N GLY A 205 -1.52 4.54 16.88
CA GLY A 205 -1.78 4.36 18.33
C GLY A 205 -0.53 4.23 19.19
N MET A 206 0.60 3.83 18.61
CA MET A 206 1.87 3.60 19.33
C MET A 206 2.89 4.73 19.13
N LEU A 207 2.72 5.58 18.10
CA LEU A 207 3.70 6.62 17.74
C LEU A 207 3.84 7.74 18.77
N VAL A 208 2.79 7.94 19.55
CA VAL A 208 2.67 9.04 20.53
C VAL A 208 3.67 8.91 21.66
N ASP A 209 3.96 7.69 22.07
CA ASP A 209 4.70 7.41 23.31
C ASP A 209 6.13 7.98 23.28
N ASN A 210 6.86 7.81 22.17
CA ASN A 210 8.24 8.26 22.08
C ASN A 210 8.38 9.78 22.25
N ALA A 211 7.54 10.56 21.59
CA ALA A 211 7.56 12.02 21.67
C ALA A 211 7.11 12.52 23.06
N THR A 212 6.10 11.86 23.65
CA THR A 212 5.58 12.21 24.96
C THR A 212 6.62 12.01 26.05
N VAL A 213 7.30 10.86 26.08
CA VAL A 213 8.36 10.55 27.06
C VAL A 213 9.50 11.55 26.99
N VAL A 214 9.95 11.92 25.79
CA VAL A 214 11.02 12.92 25.63
C VAL A 214 10.60 14.28 26.16
N ILE A 215 9.41 14.76 25.82
CA ILE A 215 8.91 16.08 26.26
C ILE A 215 8.70 16.08 27.78
N GLU A 216 8.10 15.04 28.33
CA GLU A 216 7.87 14.92 29.77
C GLU A 216 9.19 14.95 30.54
N ASN A 217 10.20 14.21 30.08
CA ASN A 217 11.50 14.21 30.73
C ASN A 217 12.20 15.58 30.62
N ILE A 218 12.09 16.28 29.51
CA ILE A 218 12.63 17.65 29.37
C ILE A 218 11.91 18.60 30.32
N LEU A 219 10.60 18.53 30.42
CA LEU A 219 9.83 19.41 31.32
C LEU A 219 10.17 19.12 32.80
N ARG A 220 10.25 17.85 33.19
CA ARG A 220 10.65 17.43 34.54
C ARG A 220 12.04 17.91 34.91
N ASN A 221 13.03 17.73 34.05
CA ASN A 221 14.39 18.14 34.29
C ASN A 221 14.57 19.67 34.27
N LYS A 222 13.73 20.39 33.48
CA LYS A 222 13.69 21.85 33.51
C LYS A 222 13.27 22.42 34.89
N GLU A 223 12.41 21.71 35.61
CA GLU A 223 12.01 22.10 36.95
C GLU A 223 13.10 21.81 38.01
N SER A 224 13.85 20.72 37.85
CA SER A 224 14.91 20.29 38.75
C SER A 224 16.25 21.02 38.52
N MET A 225 16.60 21.34 37.28
CA MET A 225 17.87 21.95 36.84
C MET A 225 17.74 23.45 36.57
N LYS A 226 17.27 24.23 37.56
CA LYS A 226 16.95 25.67 37.38
C LYS A 226 18.16 26.55 37.01
N SER A 227 19.39 26.14 37.32
CA SER A 227 20.62 26.88 37.03
C SER A 227 21.28 26.52 35.71
N ALA A 228 20.84 25.46 35.00
CA ALA A 228 21.43 25.02 33.77
C ALA A 228 20.83 25.77 32.56
N SER A 229 21.62 25.87 31.49
CA SER A 229 21.12 26.39 30.18
C SER A 229 19.99 25.51 29.66
N ILE A 230 18.97 26.13 29.03
CA ILE A 230 17.84 25.38 28.45
C ILE A 230 18.31 24.33 27.44
N LYS A 231 19.36 24.61 26.68
CA LYS A 231 19.94 23.68 25.71
C LYS A 231 20.60 22.46 26.39
N GLU A 232 21.27 22.70 27.52
CA GLU A 232 21.89 21.65 28.31
C GLU A 232 20.83 20.73 28.94
N VAL A 233 19.75 21.32 29.46
CA VAL A 233 18.61 20.56 29.98
C VAL A 233 18.00 19.69 28.87
N ILE A 234 17.75 20.24 27.71
CA ILE A 234 17.17 19.50 26.58
C ILE A 234 18.10 18.35 26.17
N TYR A 235 19.40 18.61 26.00
CA TYR A 235 20.36 17.60 25.59
C TYR A 235 20.44 16.44 26.61
N LYS A 236 20.63 16.78 27.88
CA LYS A 236 20.73 15.78 28.95
C LYS A 236 19.47 14.96 29.11
N SER A 237 18.29 15.62 29.08
CA SER A 237 17.00 14.94 29.20
C SER A 237 16.71 14.02 28.01
N THR A 238 17.05 14.43 26.79
CA THR A 238 16.88 13.60 25.61
C THR A 238 17.83 12.40 25.63
N ALA A 239 19.09 12.61 25.98
CA ALA A 239 20.09 11.53 26.09
C ALA A 239 19.70 10.48 27.17
N GLU A 240 19.12 10.91 28.28
CA GLU A 240 18.69 10.04 29.37
C GLU A 240 17.61 9.05 28.93
N VAL A 241 16.67 9.46 28.07
CA VAL A 241 15.56 8.61 27.63
C VAL A 241 15.81 7.95 26.26
N ALA A 242 16.87 8.33 25.55
CA ALA A 242 17.16 7.81 24.21
C ALA A 242 17.36 6.28 24.22
N THR A 243 18.12 5.74 25.17
CA THR A 243 18.38 4.30 25.28
C THR A 243 17.12 3.52 25.67
N PRO A 244 16.35 3.89 26.72
CA PRO A 244 15.09 3.22 27.05
C PRO A 244 14.07 3.23 25.92
N THR A 245 13.90 4.35 25.23
CA THR A 245 12.96 4.46 24.10
C THR A 245 13.43 3.67 22.88
N PHE A 246 14.74 3.56 22.64
CA PHE A 246 15.30 2.69 21.61
C PHE A 246 14.96 1.22 21.88
N VAL A 247 15.21 0.75 23.10
CA VAL A 247 14.93 -0.64 23.50
C VAL A 247 13.43 -0.93 23.39
N SER A 248 12.57 -0.01 23.83
CA SER A 248 11.11 -0.14 23.69
C SER A 248 10.70 -0.24 22.22
N THR A 249 11.22 0.66 21.36
CA THR A 249 10.95 0.66 19.92
C THR A 249 11.42 -0.64 19.27
N LEU A 250 12.63 -1.11 19.63
CA LEU A 250 13.17 -2.37 19.12
C LEU A 250 12.33 -3.57 19.55
N SER A 251 11.83 -3.58 20.78
CA SER A 251 10.94 -4.63 21.30
C SER A 251 9.66 -4.72 20.48
N ILE A 252 9.05 -3.58 20.15
CA ILE A 252 7.86 -3.54 19.27
C ILE A 252 8.21 -4.05 17.88
N CYS A 253 9.33 -3.62 17.30
CA CYS A 253 9.77 -4.09 15.97
C CYS A 253 10.00 -5.62 15.96
N THR A 254 10.51 -6.19 17.04
CA THR A 254 10.76 -7.63 17.18
C THR A 254 9.47 -8.44 17.16
N VAL A 255 8.35 -7.91 17.63
CA VAL A 255 7.03 -8.58 17.53
C VAL A 255 6.61 -8.80 16.08
N PHE A 256 7.00 -7.90 15.18
CA PHE A 256 6.69 -8.01 13.75
C PHE A 256 7.75 -8.77 12.94
N ALA A 257 8.93 -9.02 13.50
CA ALA A 257 10.02 -9.73 12.82
C ALA A 257 9.65 -11.14 12.32
N PRO A 258 8.88 -11.97 13.06
CA PRO A 258 8.49 -13.31 12.60
C PRO A 258 7.70 -13.31 11.29
N ILE A 259 7.04 -12.21 10.94
CA ILE A 259 6.28 -12.08 9.68
C ILE A 259 7.18 -12.26 8.46
N PHE A 260 8.44 -11.84 8.55
CA PHE A 260 9.41 -12.02 7.44
C PHE A 260 9.85 -13.47 7.23
N LEU A 261 9.68 -14.33 8.25
CA LEU A 261 9.99 -15.73 8.21
C LEU A 261 8.82 -16.60 7.72
N MET A 262 7.62 -16.00 7.54
CA MET A 262 6.45 -16.72 7.02
C MET A 262 6.66 -17.12 5.57
N GLU A 263 5.97 -18.18 5.14
CA GLU A 263 6.01 -18.68 3.77
C GLU A 263 4.64 -18.58 3.09
N GLY A 264 4.64 -18.75 1.76
CA GLY A 264 3.41 -18.78 0.97
C GLY A 264 2.70 -17.42 0.82
N ALA A 265 1.40 -17.46 0.54
CA ALA A 265 0.58 -16.27 0.27
C ALA A 265 0.49 -15.32 1.46
N THR A 266 0.54 -15.85 2.68
CA THR A 266 0.46 -15.11 3.95
C THR A 266 1.64 -14.12 4.07
N LYS A 267 2.82 -14.51 3.64
CA LYS A 267 4.00 -13.63 3.61
C LYS A 267 3.73 -12.34 2.82
N TYR A 268 3.20 -12.48 1.60
CA TYR A 268 2.95 -11.33 0.72
C TYR A 268 1.86 -10.40 1.25
N LEU A 269 0.92 -10.91 2.04
CA LEU A 269 -0.13 -10.12 2.66
C LEU A 269 0.39 -9.33 3.87
N PHE A 270 1.17 -9.95 4.76
CA PHE A 270 1.54 -9.34 6.03
C PHE A 270 2.86 -8.56 6.00
N ILE A 271 3.74 -8.79 5.04
CA ILE A 271 4.99 -8.00 4.91
C ILE A 271 4.71 -6.48 4.80
N PRO A 272 3.78 -5.99 3.94
CA PRO A 272 3.49 -4.56 3.86
C PRO A 272 2.99 -3.97 5.19
N LEU A 273 2.21 -4.73 5.96
CA LEU A 273 1.74 -4.35 7.29
C LEU A 273 2.92 -4.22 8.27
N ALA A 274 3.75 -5.26 8.38
CA ALA A 274 4.90 -5.28 9.28
C ALA A 274 5.88 -4.15 8.96
N MET A 275 6.21 -3.94 7.69
CA MET A 275 7.11 -2.87 7.25
C MET A 275 6.55 -1.48 7.59
N SER A 276 5.25 -1.27 7.40
CA SER A 276 4.59 0.00 7.75
C SER A 276 4.70 0.30 9.24
N VAL A 277 4.47 -0.70 10.11
CA VAL A 277 4.61 -0.54 11.57
C VAL A 277 6.06 -0.28 11.96
N ILE A 278 7.00 -1.11 11.49
CA ILE A 278 8.43 -1.00 11.83
C ILE A 278 8.97 0.38 11.41
N PHE A 279 8.73 0.81 10.17
CA PHE A 279 9.21 2.12 9.71
C PHE A 279 8.54 3.28 10.43
N SER A 280 7.25 3.16 10.79
CA SER A 280 6.57 4.18 11.61
C SER A 280 7.23 4.31 12.97
N MET A 281 7.51 3.19 13.65
CA MET A 281 8.14 3.18 14.97
C MET A 281 9.56 3.71 14.93
N LEU A 282 10.37 3.30 13.95
CA LEU A 282 11.73 3.84 13.74
C LEU A 282 11.70 5.33 13.43
N GLY A 283 10.77 5.78 12.57
CA GLY A 283 10.55 7.20 12.27
C GLY A 283 10.18 8.00 13.51
N SER A 284 9.27 7.49 14.33
CA SER A 284 8.89 8.13 15.61
C SER A 284 10.09 8.25 16.57
N TYR A 285 10.89 7.20 16.70
CA TYR A 285 12.10 7.23 17.52
C TYR A 285 13.11 8.26 17.01
N MET A 286 13.38 8.29 15.70
CA MET A 286 14.28 9.27 15.11
C MET A 286 13.80 10.70 15.30
N LEU A 287 12.51 10.95 15.05
CA LEU A 287 11.93 12.29 15.18
C LEU A 287 11.84 12.73 16.65
N SER A 288 11.56 11.83 17.58
CA SER A 288 11.53 12.15 19.01
C SER A 288 12.90 12.56 19.56
N ASN A 289 14.00 12.02 19.00
CA ASN A 289 15.35 12.37 19.45
C ASN A 289 16.01 13.50 18.63
N THR A 290 15.42 13.92 17.51
CA THR A 290 15.95 14.99 16.66
C THR A 290 15.02 16.19 16.57
N LEU A 291 13.85 16.01 16.01
CA LEU A 291 12.90 17.09 15.77
C LEU A 291 12.28 17.63 17.05
N VAL A 292 11.87 16.75 17.96
CA VAL A 292 11.19 17.14 19.20
C VAL A 292 12.08 18.03 20.05
N PRO A 293 13.36 17.71 20.35
CA PRO A 293 14.26 18.60 21.10
C PRO A 293 14.45 19.96 20.45
N VAL A 294 14.56 20.01 19.11
CA VAL A 294 14.69 21.26 18.35
C VAL A 294 13.42 22.12 18.46
N LEU A 295 12.25 21.50 18.35
CA LEU A 295 10.98 22.21 18.51
C LEU A 295 10.78 22.72 19.94
N VAL A 296 11.20 21.93 20.94
CA VAL A 296 11.18 22.35 22.34
C VAL A 296 12.09 23.55 22.57
N ASP A 297 13.32 23.56 22.04
CA ASP A 297 14.22 24.74 22.15
C ASP A 297 13.60 25.99 21.53
N LYS A 298 12.94 25.87 20.37
CA LYS A 298 12.34 27.00 19.68
C LYS A 298 11.04 27.49 20.31
N LEU A 299 10.16 26.57 20.73
CA LEU A 299 8.79 26.91 21.15
C LEU A 299 8.65 27.10 22.67
N LEU A 300 9.46 26.41 23.49
CA LEU A 300 9.34 26.48 24.94
C LEU A 300 10.28 27.50 25.63
N LYS A 301 11.00 28.34 24.87
CA LYS A 301 11.85 29.42 25.44
C LYS A 301 11.09 30.42 26.27
N LYS A 302 9.86 30.74 25.94
CA LYS A 302 8.99 31.65 26.71
C LYS A 302 8.16 30.82 27.71
N LYS A 303 8.16 31.22 28.99
CA LYS A 303 7.22 30.66 29.97
C LYS A 303 5.79 30.84 29.47
N GLU A 304 5.07 29.73 29.30
CA GLU A 304 3.61 29.81 29.21
C GLU A 304 3.08 30.06 30.62
N VAL A 305 2.72 31.30 30.85
CA VAL A 305 1.88 31.63 32.00
C VAL A 305 0.46 31.38 31.53
N LEU A 306 -0.08 30.21 31.85
CA LEU A 306 -1.52 29.97 31.68
C LEU A 306 -2.25 30.98 32.56
N ASP A 307 -3.05 31.80 31.95
CA ASP A 307 -3.86 32.79 32.66
C ASP A 307 -4.74 32.05 33.68
N SER A 308 -4.64 32.41 34.95
CA SER A 308 -5.35 31.75 36.06
C SER A 308 -6.87 31.71 35.88
N LYS A 309 -7.41 32.55 35.02
CA LYS A 309 -8.81 32.57 34.62
C LYS A 309 -9.18 31.58 33.51
N SER A 310 -8.20 30.94 32.85
CA SER A 310 -8.44 30.00 31.75
C SER A 310 -9.13 28.73 32.26
N LEU A 311 -10.12 28.25 31.53
CA LEU A 311 -10.80 26.97 31.77
C LEU A 311 -9.78 25.80 31.81
N LEU A 312 -8.77 25.86 30.95
CA LEU A 312 -7.65 24.90 30.89
C LEU A 312 -6.87 24.86 32.20
N PHE A 313 -6.62 26.00 32.82
CA PHE A 313 -5.94 26.06 34.15
C PHE A 313 -6.77 25.37 35.22
N LYS A 314 -8.09 25.60 35.25
CA LYS A 314 -8.99 24.96 36.23
C LYS A 314 -9.04 23.44 36.05
N VAL A 315 -9.14 22.96 34.79
CA VAL A 315 -9.14 21.52 34.51
C VAL A 315 -7.80 20.87 34.87
N ASN A 316 -6.69 21.48 34.46
CA ASN A 316 -5.34 20.98 34.78
C ASN A 316 -5.13 20.94 36.30
N ASN A 317 -5.49 21.99 37.04
CA ASN A 317 -5.37 22.03 38.50
C ASN A 317 -6.25 20.97 39.19
N PHE A 318 -7.48 20.75 38.71
CA PHE A 318 -8.36 19.71 39.22
C PHE A 318 -7.76 18.31 38.99
N VAL A 319 -7.23 18.05 37.78
CA VAL A 319 -6.58 16.77 37.48
C VAL A 319 -5.34 16.58 38.35
N ASN A 320 -4.48 17.58 38.46
CA ASN A 320 -3.25 17.50 39.29
C ASN A 320 -3.54 17.26 40.77
N VAL A 321 -4.54 17.95 41.34
CA VAL A 321 -4.94 17.74 42.76
C VAL A 321 -5.46 16.31 43.00
N ASN A 322 -6.29 15.80 42.07
CA ASN A 322 -6.80 14.44 42.20
C ASN A 322 -5.73 13.40 41.93
N PHE A 323 -4.82 13.65 41.02
CA PHE A 323 -3.68 12.77 40.73
C PHE A 323 -2.72 12.68 41.91
N GLU A 324 -2.45 13.80 42.58
CA GLU A 324 -1.65 13.79 43.83
C GLU A 324 -2.32 13.01 44.98
N LYS A 325 -3.65 13.05 45.10
CA LYS A 325 -4.38 12.18 46.05
C LYS A 325 -4.18 10.71 45.70
N LEU A 326 -4.36 10.34 44.42
CA LEU A 326 -4.15 8.97 43.91
C LEU A 326 -2.72 8.51 44.19
N ARG A 327 -1.73 9.35 43.90
CA ARG A 327 -0.31 9.09 44.14
C ARG A 327 0.00 8.81 45.63
N LYS A 328 -0.61 9.58 46.54
CA LYS A 328 -0.48 9.33 47.98
C LYS A 328 -1.06 7.98 48.38
N VAL A 329 -2.23 7.62 47.84
CA VAL A 329 -2.86 6.32 48.10
C VAL A 329 -1.99 5.18 47.54
N TYR A 330 -1.54 5.30 46.26
CA TYR A 330 -0.63 4.32 45.66
C TYR A 330 0.67 4.13 46.45
N LYS A 331 1.31 5.24 46.87
CA LYS A 331 2.51 5.19 47.68
C LYS A 331 2.29 4.43 49.01
N LYS A 332 1.15 4.65 49.65
CA LYS A 332 0.80 3.94 50.89
C LYS A 332 0.68 2.43 50.66
N TYR A 333 0.01 2.00 49.58
CA TYR A 333 -0.11 0.58 49.25
C TYR A 333 1.22 -0.04 48.82
N LEU A 334 2.02 0.67 48.01
CA LEU A 334 3.34 0.20 47.57
C LEU A 334 4.28 -0.04 48.78
N VAL A 335 4.37 0.95 49.69
CA VAL A 335 5.20 0.81 50.91
C VAL A 335 4.73 -0.37 51.76
N ARG A 336 3.41 -0.54 51.90
CA ARG A 336 2.84 -1.68 52.67
C ARG A 336 3.16 -3.03 52.01
N SER A 337 3.10 -3.12 50.67
CA SER A 337 3.45 -4.34 49.94
C SER A 337 4.94 -4.68 50.01
N ILE A 338 5.81 -3.66 50.00
CA ILE A 338 7.26 -3.87 50.13
C ILE A 338 7.63 -4.29 51.55
N MET A 339 6.97 -3.70 52.58
CA MET A 339 7.23 -4.03 53.97
C MET A 339 6.58 -5.34 54.41
N ALA A 340 5.59 -5.86 53.70
CA ALA A 340 4.91 -7.14 53.97
C ALA A 340 5.67 -8.36 53.44
N ARG A 341 6.83 -8.17 52.85
CA ARG A 341 7.73 -9.19 52.31
C ARG A 341 8.91 -9.33 53.27
#